data_23aef88a52ac9e3f374c0826c011be42
#
_entry.id   23aef88a52ac9e3f374c0826c011be42
#
_cell.length_a   1.000
_cell.length_b   1.000
_cell.length_c   1.000
_cell.angle_alpha   90.00
_cell.angle_beta   90.00
_cell.angle_gamma   90.00
#
_symmetry.space_group_name_H-M   'P 1'
#
loop_
_entity.id
_entity.type
_entity.pdbx_description
1 polymer ?
#
loop_
_entity_poly.entity_id
_entity_poly.type
_entity_poly.pdbx_seq_one_letter_code
_entity_poly.pdbx_strand_id
1 'polypeptide(L)'
;MTRTVLLRWIAGVAAAAVLLLGAGVLLLSALLPSNGELAAEVGARFQKASGIGLKVGGARWSLWPSPQVVLSDLATDQPAPITVRRIVVQARLGALWRRHLAVESLEIEGAVLPWASVRAFRGRWDAGAMGATGVVPGGAWTLAEVPLERLRLRDVVWVDRREIPLAYDADVLFDAAWRPREAELWRAGLTPPARLRVEREGGQDRWRTWVDAGGGTWNGSTVLQALDNGRLRLGAELEPRGIDIATLLRSFDRHAAVDGKLSGQTTIDAEGADLAELLRRLHTRTRFTIAPATLNGFDLARAVRSAGTSRGGRTALDSLAGTLDTQASEEGTVLRYSAVKARSGALTASGSATVLNRRLEGELAVDLVDGVVGVPLKLGGTLDAPELSLTGGALTGAAVGSAVLPGVGTAIGARIGQQMERLFGSDDKKKAPVKPH
;
A
#
# COMPACT_ATOMS: atom_id res chain seq x y z
N MET A 1 -66.56 -6.54 29.09
CA MET A 1 -65.35 -7.45 29.10
C MET A 1 -64.37 -6.89 30.09
N THR A 2 -64.14 -7.61 31.18
CA THR A 2 -63.26 -7.15 32.26
C THR A 2 -61.79 -7.14 31.82
N ARG A 3 -61.04 -6.14 32.25
CA ARG A 3 -59.59 -5.96 31.94
C ARG A 3 -58.74 -7.24 32.10
N THR A 4 -59.14 -8.13 32.97
CA THR A 4 -58.50 -9.43 33.23
C THR A 4 -58.66 -10.45 32.10
N VAL A 5 -59.78 -10.42 31.35
CA VAL A 5 -59.99 -11.31 30.21
C VAL A 5 -59.19 -10.86 29.01
N LEU A 6 -59.06 -9.55 28.78
CA LEU A 6 -58.23 -8.99 27.70
C LEU A 6 -56.74 -9.28 27.91
N LEU A 7 -56.23 -9.14 29.15
CA LEU A 7 -54.86 -9.46 29.51
C LEU A 7 -54.50 -10.96 29.33
N ARG A 8 -55.45 -11.86 29.62
CA ARG A 8 -55.26 -13.32 29.40
C ARG A 8 -55.24 -13.68 27.90
N TRP A 9 -56.03 -12.99 27.07
CA TRP A 9 -56.00 -13.18 25.62
C TRP A 9 -54.73 -12.64 25.00
N ILE A 10 -54.21 -11.47 25.44
CA ILE A 10 -52.98 -10.90 24.97
C ILE A 10 -51.78 -11.79 25.39
N ALA A 11 -51.78 -12.30 26.64
CA ALA A 11 -50.74 -13.23 27.10
C ALA A 11 -50.78 -14.57 26.34
N GLY A 12 -51.95 -15.08 25.99
CA GLY A 12 -52.11 -16.30 25.18
C GLY A 12 -51.62 -16.13 23.75
N VAL A 13 -51.95 -14.99 23.11
CA VAL A 13 -51.48 -14.68 21.75
C VAL A 13 -49.97 -14.44 21.74
N ALA A 14 -49.41 -13.76 22.74
CA ALA A 14 -47.98 -13.57 22.88
C ALA A 14 -47.23 -14.89 23.08
N ALA A 15 -47.76 -15.78 23.95
CA ALA A 15 -47.19 -17.12 24.14
C ALA A 15 -47.26 -17.99 22.88
N ALA A 16 -48.38 -17.95 22.14
CA ALA A 16 -48.50 -18.64 20.86
C ALA A 16 -47.55 -18.07 19.79
N ALA A 17 -47.38 -16.77 19.74
CA ALA A 17 -46.40 -16.13 18.83
C ALA A 17 -44.96 -16.52 19.18
N VAL A 18 -44.58 -16.58 20.46
CA VAL A 18 -43.26 -17.04 20.93
C VAL A 18 -43.07 -18.51 20.59
N LEU A 19 -44.05 -19.36 20.78
CA LEU A 19 -43.98 -20.78 20.41
C LEU A 19 -43.89 -21.00 18.89
N LEU A 20 -44.60 -20.24 18.08
CA LEU A 20 -44.49 -20.29 16.62
C LEU A 20 -43.15 -19.77 16.11
N LEU A 21 -42.63 -18.70 16.72
CA LEU A 21 -41.28 -18.22 16.45
C LEU A 21 -40.21 -19.24 16.87
N GLY A 22 -40.33 -19.85 18.03
CA GLY A 22 -39.46 -20.92 18.51
C GLY A 22 -39.49 -22.16 17.62
N ALA A 23 -40.70 -22.60 17.22
CA ALA A 23 -40.88 -23.72 16.28
C ALA A 23 -40.32 -23.40 14.88
N GLY A 24 -40.50 -22.15 14.40
CA GLY A 24 -39.92 -21.66 13.15
C GLY A 24 -38.40 -21.66 13.18
N VAL A 25 -37.79 -21.23 14.29
CA VAL A 25 -36.36 -21.25 14.49
C VAL A 25 -35.82 -22.68 14.55
N LEU A 26 -36.50 -23.61 15.23
CA LEU A 26 -36.15 -25.03 15.30
C LEU A 26 -36.27 -25.71 13.94
N LEU A 27 -37.33 -25.44 13.16
CA LEU A 27 -37.47 -25.94 11.80
C LEU A 27 -36.39 -25.42 10.85
N LEU A 28 -36.06 -24.13 10.94
CA LEU A 28 -34.99 -23.52 10.18
C LEU A 28 -33.60 -24.12 10.56
N SER A 29 -33.36 -24.37 11.86
CA SER A 29 -32.14 -24.97 12.31
C SER A 29 -31.98 -26.44 11.86
N ALA A 30 -33.08 -27.17 11.67
CA ALA A 30 -33.02 -28.55 11.13
C ALA A 30 -32.80 -28.59 9.60
N LEU A 31 -33.02 -27.48 8.89
CA LEU A 31 -32.78 -27.34 7.45
C LEU A 31 -31.41 -26.80 7.13
N LEU A 32 -30.64 -26.32 8.12
CA LEU A 32 -29.29 -25.80 7.96
C LEU A 32 -28.25 -26.92 8.06
N PRO A 33 -27.16 -26.86 7.28
CA PRO A 33 -26.09 -27.83 7.39
C PRO A 33 -25.47 -27.82 8.79
N SER A 34 -24.99 -28.97 9.24
CA SER A 34 -24.29 -29.06 10.51
C SER A 34 -23.01 -28.18 10.49
N ASN A 35 -22.57 -27.75 11.66
CA ASN A 35 -21.37 -26.90 11.78
C ASN A 35 -20.12 -27.54 11.11
N GLY A 36 -19.99 -28.85 11.17
CA GLY A 36 -18.89 -29.60 10.54
C GLY A 36 -19.01 -29.63 9.01
N GLU A 37 -20.21 -29.87 8.48
CA GLU A 37 -20.46 -29.85 7.03
C GLU A 37 -20.23 -28.47 6.44
N LEU A 38 -20.63 -27.41 7.14
CA LEU A 38 -20.40 -26.03 6.73
C LEU A 38 -18.89 -25.72 6.66
N ALA A 39 -18.12 -26.11 7.68
CA ALA A 39 -16.68 -25.93 7.70
C ALA A 39 -15.98 -26.66 6.54
N ALA A 40 -16.38 -27.93 6.29
CA ALA A 40 -15.85 -28.75 5.21
C ALA A 40 -16.19 -28.16 3.82
N GLU A 41 -17.41 -27.71 3.62
CA GLU A 41 -17.87 -27.13 2.36
C GLU A 41 -17.13 -25.81 2.05
N VAL A 42 -16.93 -24.93 3.04
CA VAL A 42 -16.15 -23.70 2.89
C VAL A 42 -14.71 -24.02 2.48
N GLY A 43 -14.08 -25.00 3.14
CA GLY A 43 -12.73 -25.46 2.81
C GLY A 43 -12.63 -26.03 1.39
N ALA A 44 -13.57 -26.87 0.98
CA ALA A 44 -13.60 -27.50 -0.33
C ALA A 44 -13.81 -26.46 -1.46
N ARG A 45 -14.73 -25.52 -1.29
CA ARG A 45 -14.97 -24.44 -2.27
C ARG A 45 -13.78 -23.52 -2.39
N PHE A 46 -13.17 -23.14 -1.27
CA PHE A 46 -11.97 -22.34 -1.28
C PHE A 46 -10.82 -23.04 -2.02
N GLN A 47 -10.59 -24.32 -1.75
CA GLN A 47 -9.58 -25.11 -2.43
C GLN A 47 -9.86 -25.22 -3.94
N LYS A 48 -11.12 -25.41 -4.33
CA LYS A 48 -11.52 -25.44 -5.74
C LYS A 48 -11.26 -24.10 -6.43
N ALA A 49 -11.53 -22.98 -5.76
CA ALA A 49 -11.37 -21.63 -6.32
C ALA A 49 -9.91 -21.17 -6.38
N SER A 50 -9.10 -21.54 -5.41
CA SER A 50 -7.73 -21.01 -5.24
C SER A 50 -6.63 -22.04 -5.53
N GLY A 51 -6.97 -23.33 -5.55
CA GLY A 51 -5.99 -24.43 -5.59
C GLY A 51 -5.16 -24.58 -4.30
N ILE A 52 -5.54 -23.90 -3.21
CA ILE A 52 -4.85 -23.91 -1.92
C ILE A 52 -5.80 -24.47 -0.87
N GLY A 53 -5.33 -25.41 -0.04
CA GLY A 53 -6.13 -25.96 1.06
C GLY A 53 -6.45 -24.91 2.10
N LEU A 54 -7.67 -24.98 2.67
CA LEU A 54 -8.11 -24.15 3.78
C LEU A 54 -8.65 -25.03 4.89
N LYS A 55 -8.07 -24.92 6.08
CA LYS A 55 -8.56 -25.51 7.32
C LYS A 55 -9.46 -24.51 8.02
N VAL A 56 -10.64 -24.94 8.46
CA VAL A 56 -11.60 -24.14 9.22
C VAL A 56 -11.77 -24.83 10.59
N GLY A 57 -11.30 -24.17 11.66
CA GLY A 57 -11.35 -24.73 13.01
C GLY A 57 -12.76 -24.80 13.59
N GLY A 58 -13.65 -23.89 13.19
CA GLY A 58 -15.04 -23.92 13.60
C GLY A 58 -15.95 -23.12 12.69
N ALA A 59 -17.20 -23.57 12.56
CA ALA A 59 -18.25 -22.83 11.89
C ALA A 59 -19.52 -22.85 12.77
N ARG A 60 -20.25 -21.75 12.85
CA ARG A 60 -21.48 -21.66 13.65
C ARG A 60 -22.51 -20.80 12.92
N TRP A 61 -23.74 -21.26 12.91
CA TRP A 61 -24.89 -20.48 12.53
C TRP A 61 -25.51 -19.81 13.75
N SER A 62 -25.96 -18.57 13.62
CA SER A 62 -26.83 -17.90 14.59
C SER A 62 -27.94 -17.19 13.83
N LEU A 63 -29.18 -17.35 14.28
CA LEU A 63 -30.34 -16.67 13.69
C LEU A 63 -30.75 -15.43 14.49
N TRP A 64 -30.25 -15.31 15.71
CA TRP A 64 -30.57 -14.20 16.61
C TRP A 64 -29.29 -13.51 17.09
N PRO A 65 -29.22 -12.15 17.17
CA PRO A 65 -30.24 -11.14 16.82
C PRO A 65 -30.44 -10.94 15.30
N SER A 66 -29.48 -11.36 14.48
CA SER A 66 -29.55 -11.36 13.01
C SER A 66 -28.94 -12.67 12.47
N PRO A 67 -29.42 -13.18 11.32
CA PRO A 67 -28.83 -14.35 10.71
C PRO A 67 -27.38 -14.11 10.37
N GLN A 68 -26.50 -14.91 10.95
CA GLN A 68 -25.07 -14.80 10.73
C GLN A 68 -24.37 -16.16 10.72
N VAL A 69 -23.28 -16.22 9.97
CA VAL A 69 -22.33 -17.32 9.98
C VAL A 69 -21.04 -16.81 10.60
N VAL A 70 -20.54 -17.51 11.60
CA VAL A 70 -19.25 -17.23 12.22
C VAL A 70 -18.32 -18.38 11.90
N LEU A 71 -17.22 -18.07 11.22
CA LEU A 71 -16.09 -18.99 10.99
C LEU A 71 -14.97 -18.59 11.93
N SER A 72 -14.31 -19.55 12.55
CA SER A 72 -13.19 -19.31 13.46
C SER A 72 -11.99 -20.16 13.10
N ASP A 73 -10.81 -19.63 13.42
CA ASP A 73 -9.53 -20.31 13.32
C ASP A 73 -9.25 -20.88 11.92
N LEU A 74 -9.32 -20.01 10.93
CA LEU A 74 -9.04 -20.37 9.55
C LEU A 74 -7.52 -20.30 9.30
N ALA A 75 -6.99 -21.28 8.57
CA ALA A 75 -5.59 -21.31 8.16
C ALA A 75 -5.42 -21.96 6.78
N THR A 76 -4.66 -21.32 5.89
CA THR A 76 -4.30 -21.91 4.59
C THR A 76 -3.19 -22.93 4.74
N ASP A 77 -3.18 -23.93 3.84
CA ASP A 77 -2.15 -24.97 3.80
C ASP A 77 -0.93 -24.49 2.97
N GLN A 78 -0.16 -23.57 3.56
CA GLN A 78 1.02 -22.95 2.96
C GLN A 78 2.16 -22.91 3.98
N PRO A 79 3.45 -22.84 3.55
CA PRO A 79 4.60 -22.77 4.47
C PRO A 79 4.53 -21.61 5.47
N ALA A 80 4.04 -20.45 5.03
CA ALA A 80 3.69 -19.32 5.89
C ALA A 80 2.17 -19.11 5.76
N PRO A 81 1.33 -19.74 6.60
CA PRO A 81 -0.10 -19.78 6.40
C PRO A 81 -0.73 -18.37 6.52
N ILE A 82 -1.71 -18.09 5.68
CA ILE A 82 -2.65 -17.02 5.95
C ILE A 82 -3.56 -17.54 7.05
N THR A 83 -3.64 -16.81 8.14
CA THR A 83 -4.52 -17.14 9.27
C THR A 83 -5.57 -16.08 9.47
N VAL A 84 -6.78 -16.48 9.90
CA VAL A 84 -7.85 -15.54 10.26
C VAL A 84 -8.50 -16.09 11.52
N ARG A 85 -8.52 -15.27 12.57
CA ARG A 85 -9.11 -15.64 13.85
C ARG A 85 -10.62 -15.80 13.74
N ARG A 86 -11.28 -14.86 13.07
CA ARG A 86 -12.73 -14.84 12.99
C ARG A 86 -13.22 -14.16 11.71
N ILE A 87 -14.22 -14.76 11.10
CA ILE A 87 -15.00 -14.15 10.01
C ILE A 87 -16.46 -14.19 10.42
N VAL A 88 -17.15 -13.06 10.37
CA VAL A 88 -18.60 -12.96 10.61
C VAL A 88 -19.25 -12.50 9.31
N VAL A 89 -20.17 -13.32 8.82
CA VAL A 89 -20.99 -13.03 7.63
C VAL A 89 -22.43 -12.84 8.10
N GLN A 90 -22.96 -11.64 7.98
CA GLN A 90 -24.34 -11.33 8.30
C GLN A 90 -25.20 -11.37 7.04
N ALA A 91 -26.32 -12.04 7.10
CA ALA A 91 -27.26 -12.17 6.01
C ALA A 91 -28.50 -11.29 6.23
N ARG A 92 -29.09 -10.82 5.13
CA ARG A 92 -30.31 -10.01 5.15
C ARG A 92 -31.54 -10.89 5.39
N LEU A 93 -32.28 -10.63 6.49
CA LEU A 93 -33.50 -11.37 6.85
C LEU A 93 -34.55 -11.42 5.72
N GLY A 94 -34.77 -10.32 5.03
CA GLY A 94 -35.77 -10.24 3.97
C GLY A 94 -35.51 -11.14 2.74
N ALA A 95 -34.24 -11.49 2.50
CA ALA A 95 -33.85 -12.41 1.43
C ALA A 95 -34.11 -13.89 1.79
N LEU A 96 -34.05 -14.24 3.07
CA LEU A 96 -34.30 -15.59 3.56
C LEU A 96 -35.72 -16.06 3.26
N TRP A 97 -36.73 -15.19 3.31
CA TRP A 97 -38.14 -15.51 2.94
C TRP A 97 -38.26 -15.97 1.49
N ARG A 98 -37.36 -15.51 0.62
CA ARG A 98 -37.30 -15.89 -0.80
C ARG A 98 -36.33 -17.03 -1.07
N ARG A 99 -35.81 -17.68 -0.01
CA ARG A 99 -34.76 -18.70 -0.08
C ARG A 99 -33.48 -18.22 -0.77
N HIS A 100 -33.18 -16.92 -0.67
CA HIS A 100 -31.95 -16.32 -1.14
C HIS A 100 -31.08 -15.93 0.05
N LEU A 101 -29.79 -16.24 -0.02
CA LEU A 101 -28.79 -15.75 0.92
C LEU A 101 -28.20 -14.46 0.34
N ALA A 102 -28.53 -13.31 0.93
CA ALA A 102 -27.90 -12.04 0.62
C ALA A 102 -27.01 -11.63 1.79
N VAL A 103 -25.73 -11.45 1.55
CA VAL A 103 -24.76 -11.01 2.55
C VAL A 103 -24.87 -9.50 2.72
N GLU A 104 -25.20 -9.04 3.92
CA GLU A 104 -25.32 -7.63 4.25
C GLU A 104 -23.99 -7.06 4.73
N SER A 105 -23.30 -7.77 5.64
CA SER A 105 -22.02 -7.35 6.13
C SER A 105 -21.03 -8.51 6.28
N LEU A 106 -19.78 -8.20 6.05
CA LEU A 106 -18.64 -9.09 6.26
C LEU A 106 -17.68 -8.42 7.25
N GLU A 107 -17.36 -9.11 8.34
CA GLU A 107 -16.35 -8.68 9.29
C GLU A 107 -15.25 -9.73 9.36
N ILE A 108 -14.00 -9.29 9.24
CA ILE A 108 -12.80 -10.14 9.31
C ILE A 108 -11.95 -9.60 10.45
N GLU A 109 -11.63 -10.47 11.42
CA GLU A 109 -10.89 -10.12 12.62
C GLU A 109 -9.64 -10.99 12.79
N GLY A 110 -8.51 -10.35 13.11
CA GLY A 110 -7.27 -11.03 13.45
C GLY A 110 -6.70 -11.80 12.27
N ALA A 111 -6.69 -11.22 11.08
CA ALA A 111 -6.09 -11.85 9.91
C ALA A 111 -4.58 -11.56 9.86
N VAL A 112 -3.77 -12.58 9.57
CA VAL A 112 -2.34 -12.44 9.28
C VAL A 112 -2.10 -12.83 7.83
N LEU A 113 -1.56 -11.90 7.06
CA LEU A 113 -1.40 -12.00 5.62
C LEU A 113 0.10 -11.92 5.23
N PRO A 114 0.85 -13.03 5.24
CA PRO A 114 2.23 -13.05 4.78
C PRO A 114 2.31 -12.76 3.28
N TRP A 115 3.18 -11.83 2.87
CA TRP A 115 3.34 -11.41 1.48
C TRP A 115 3.57 -12.60 0.52
N ALA A 116 4.41 -13.56 0.91
CA ALA A 116 4.73 -14.73 0.09
C ALA A 116 3.47 -15.58 -0.20
N SER A 117 2.62 -15.76 0.81
CA SER A 117 1.41 -16.58 0.72
C SER A 117 0.30 -15.87 -0.04
N VAL A 118 0.14 -14.55 0.14
CA VAL A 118 -0.80 -13.76 -0.67
C VAL A 118 -0.38 -13.75 -2.14
N ARG A 119 0.93 -13.68 -2.42
CA ARG A 119 1.45 -13.76 -3.79
C ARG A 119 1.15 -15.10 -4.46
N ALA A 120 1.07 -16.19 -3.72
CA ALA A 120 0.77 -17.53 -4.25
C ALA A 120 -0.63 -17.66 -4.87
N PHE A 121 -1.57 -16.75 -4.53
CA PHE A 121 -2.90 -16.69 -5.15
C PHE A 121 -2.90 -16.03 -6.53
N ARG A 122 -1.78 -15.43 -6.95
CA ARG A 122 -1.70 -14.69 -8.21
C ARG A 122 -1.98 -15.62 -9.39
N GLY A 123 -3.01 -15.29 -10.19
CA GLY A 123 -3.42 -16.07 -11.37
C GLY A 123 -4.08 -17.42 -11.06
N ARG A 124 -4.38 -17.72 -9.79
CA ARG A 124 -5.03 -18.98 -9.38
C ARG A 124 -6.48 -18.79 -8.97
N TRP A 125 -6.93 -17.55 -8.80
CA TRP A 125 -8.27 -17.29 -8.32
C TRP A 125 -9.31 -17.42 -9.41
N ASP A 126 -10.17 -18.43 -9.30
CA ASP A 126 -11.35 -18.59 -10.14
C ASP A 126 -12.60 -18.13 -9.38
N ALA A 127 -13.05 -16.90 -9.66
CA ALA A 127 -14.25 -16.34 -9.06
C ALA A 127 -15.52 -17.15 -9.40
N GLY A 128 -15.56 -17.81 -10.58
CA GLY A 128 -16.65 -18.69 -10.99
C GLY A 128 -16.77 -19.94 -10.13
N ALA A 129 -15.64 -20.45 -9.61
CA ALA A 129 -15.63 -21.61 -8.73
C ALA A 129 -16.23 -21.34 -7.33
N MET A 130 -16.22 -20.10 -6.87
CA MET A 130 -16.91 -19.67 -5.63
C MET A 130 -18.42 -19.55 -5.82
N GLY A 131 -18.86 -19.54 -7.07
CA GLY A 131 -20.26 -19.63 -7.49
C GLY A 131 -21.11 -18.44 -7.07
N ALA A 132 -21.35 -17.51 -8.02
CA ALA A 132 -22.46 -16.57 -7.88
C ALA A 132 -23.83 -17.30 -7.83
N THR A 133 -23.87 -18.59 -8.12
CA THR A 133 -25.04 -19.47 -8.09
C THR A 133 -24.75 -20.74 -7.28
N GLY A 134 -24.31 -20.57 -6.03
CA GLY A 134 -24.11 -21.70 -5.13
C GLY A 134 -25.45 -22.26 -4.65
N VAL A 135 -25.80 -23.47 -5.06
CA VAL A 135 -26.81 -24.27 -4.37
C VAL A 135 -26.21 -24.67 -3.03
N VAL A 136 -26.81 -24.20 -1.93
CA VAL A 136 -26.46 -24.64 -0.58
C VAL A 136 -26.80 -26.13 -0.49
N PRO A 137 -25.97 -27.00 0.15
CA PRO A 137 -26.31 -28.39 0.36
C PRO A 137 -27.71 -28.55 0.94
N GLY A 138 -28.60 -29.30 0.27
CA GLY A 138 -29.99 -29.40 0.63
C GLY A 138 -30.96 -28.92 -0.46
N GLY A 139 -30.49 -28.40 -1.62
CA GLY A 139 -31.25 -28.20 -2.85
C GLY A 139 -32.29 -27.08 -2.85
N ALA A 140 -32.49 -26.37 -1.72
CA ALA A 140 -33.59 -25.41 -1.55
C ALA A 140 -33.16 -23.94 -1.53
N TRP A 141 -31.84 -23.62 -1.51
CA TRP A 141 -31.34 -22.26 -1.33
C TRP A 141 -30.43 -21.85 -2.49
N THR A 142 -30.63 -20.66 -3.03
CA THR A 142 -29.72 -20.05 -4.01
C THR A 142 -29.00 -18.88 -3.36
N LEU A 143 -27.70 -18.77 -3.58
CA LEU A 143 -26.96 -17.56 -3.27
C LEU A 143 -27.33 -16.54 -4.34
N ALA A 144 -28.15 -15.54 -3.98
CA ALA A 144 -28.40 -14.39 -4.85
C ALA A 144 -27.09 -13.57 -4.97
N GLU A 145 -27.01 -12.71 -5.98
CA GLU A 145 -25.96 -11.70 -6.05
C GLU A 145 -25.75 -11.11 -4.65
N VAL A 146 -24.51 -11.20 -4.15
CA VAL A 146 -24.20 -10.80 -2.78
C VAL A 146 -24.03 -9.28 -2.75
N PRO A 147 -25.06 -8.47 -2.44
CA PRO A 147 -24.84 -7.04 -2.25
C PRO A 147 -24.23 -6.85 -0.88
N LEU A 148 -22.91 -6.99 -0.80
CA LEU A 148 -22.16 -6.62 0.39
C LEU A 148 -22.31 -5.11 0.59
N GLU A 149 -23.04 -4.69 1.63
CA GLU A 149 -23.18 -3.27 1.96
C GLU A 149 -22.03 -2.75 2.81
N ARG A 150 -21.45 -3.63 3.64
CA ARG A 150 -20.37 -3.25 4.56
C ARG A 150 -19.31 -4.33 4.69
N LEU A 151 -18.06 -3.90 4.57
CA LEU A 151 -16.89 -4.70 4.91
C LEU A 151 -16.19 -4.05 6.11
N ARG A 152 -15.91 -4.83 7.15
CA ARG A 152 -15.10 -4.42 8.30
C ARG A 152 -13.89 -5.31 8.42
N LEU A 153 -12.75 -4.69 8.52
CA LEU A 153 -11.48 -5.36 8.80
C LEU A 153 -10.98 -4.86 10.16
N ARG A 154 -10.65 -5.79 11.06
CA ARG A 154 -10.12 -5.48 12.39
C ARG A 154 -8.88 -6.30 12.64
N ASP A 155 -7.81 -5.62 13.08
CA ASP A 155 -6.54 -6.27 13.42
C ASP A 155 -6.03 -7.14 12.25
N VAL A 156 -6.02 -6.58 11.04
CA VAL A 156 -5.47 -7.25 9.85
C VAL A 156 -4.00 -6.92 9.72
N VAL A 157 -3.15 -7.92 9.92
CA VAL A 157 -1.70 -7.77 9.90
C VAL A 157 -1.17 -8.17 8.53
N TRP A 158 -0.61 -7.23 7.81
CA TRP A 158 0.17 -7.45 6.61
C TRP A 158 1.63 -7.68 7.00
N VAL A 159 2.21 -8.82 6.61
CA VAL A 159 3.63 -9.10 6.80
C VAL A 159 4.35 -8.90 5.46
N ASP A 160 5.22 -7.89 5.41
CA ASP A 160 5.90 -7.50 4.18
C ASP A 160 7.03 -8.49 3.79
N ARG A 161 7.75 -8.22 2.69
CA ARG A 161 8.89 -9.03 2.22
C ARG A 161 10.06 -9.10 3.21
N ARG A 162 10.10 -8.23 4.21
CA ARG A 162 11.12 -8.13 5.24
C ARG A 162 10.64 -8.65 6.58
N GLU A 163 9.50 -9.36 6.56
CA GLU A 163 8.87 -9.92 7.75
C GLU A 163 8.42 -8.84 8.77
N ILE A 164 8.23 -7.57 8.31
CA ILE A 164 7.72 -6.50 9.15
C ILE A 164 6.19 -6.61 9.21
N PRO A 165 5.58 -6.85 10.39
CA PRO A 165 4.15 -6.89 10.55
C PRO A 165 3.57 -5.47 10.64
N LEU A 166 2.57 -5.16 9.85
CA LEU A 166 1.87 -3.88 9.82
C LEU A 166 0.38 -4.14 10.02
N ALA A 167 -0.17 -3.75 11.16
CA ALA A 167 -1.59 -3.92 11.47
C ALA A 167 -2.43 -2.77 10.90
N TYR A 168 -3.57 -3.12 10.33
CA TYR A 168 -4.54 -2.20 9.73
C TYR A 168 -5.96 -2.57 10.14
N ASP A 169 -6.77 -1.54 10.29
CA ASP A 169 -8.22 -1.63 10.39
C ASP A 169 -8.84 -0.94 9.18
N ALA A 170 -10.00 -1.40 8.74
CA ALA A 170 -10.75 -0.75 7.66
C ALA A 170 -12.26 -0.89 7.83
N ASP A 171 -12.98 0.12 7.37
CA ASP A 171 -14.42 0.12 7.17
C ASP A 171 -14.71 0.55 5.74
N VAL A 172 -15.51 -0.24 5.00
CA VAL A 172 -15.92 0.09 3.63
C VAL A 172 -17.42 -0.06 3.51
N LEU A 173 -18.07 0.97 3.02
CA LEU A 173 -19.49 0.98 2.65
C LEU A 173 -19.59 0.95 1.14
N PHE A 174 -20.40 0.02 0.62
CA PHE A 174 -20.64 -0.14 -0.81
C PHE A 174 -22.04 0.35 -1.20
N ASP A 175 -22.21 0.70 -2.46
CA ASP A 175 -23.53 0.88 -3.07
C ASP A 175 -24.05 -0.44 -3.66
N ALA A 176 -25.27 -0.40 -4.23
CA ALA A 176 -25.91 -1.55 -4.84
C ALA A 176 -25.14 -2.13 -6.05
N ALA A 177 -24.22 -1.37 -6.65
CA ALA A 177 -23.37 -1.80 -7.76
C ALA A 177 -21.96 -2.21 -7.29
N TRP A 178 -21.77 -2.44 -5.98
CA TRP A 178 -20.51 -2.85 -5.36
C TRP A 178 -19.37 -1.83 -5.49
N ARG A 179 -19.71 -0.57 -5.74
CA ARG A 179 -18.73 0.50 -5.75
C ARG A 179 -18.59 1.07 -4.34
N PRO A 180 -17.38 1.31 -3.86
CA PRO A 180 -17.18 1.96 -2.58
C PRO A 180 -17.87 3.33 -2.55
N ARG A 181 -18.79 3.52 -1.61
CA ARG A 181 -19.41 4.82 -1.33
C ARG A 181 -18.55 5.61 -0.36
N GLU A 182 -18.07 4.93 0.67
CA GLU A 182 -17.19 5.46 1.69
C GLU A 182 -16.24 4.34 2.11
N ALA A 183 -14.96 4.68 2.26
CA ALA A 183 -13.98 3.75 2.80
C ALA A 183 -13.03 4.49 3.73
N GLU A 184 -12.69 3.86 4.83
CA GLU A 184 -11.71 4.32 5.78
C GLU A 184 -10.73 3.19 6.08
N LEU A 185 -9.43 3.50 6.03
CA LEU A 185 -8.33 2.59 6.38
C LEU A 185 -7.42 3.30 7.36
N TRP A 186 -7.10 2.68 8.49
CA TRP A 186 -6.20 3.29 9.46
C TRP A 186 -5.29 2.26 10.13
N ARG A 187 -4.27 2.78 10.78
CA ARG A 187 -3.40 2.00 11.65
C ARG A 187 -3.68 2.35 13.09
N ALA A 188 -4.15 1.37 13.86
CA ALA A 188 -4.42 1.55 15.28
C ALA A 188 -3.14 1.84 16.07
N GLY A 189 -3.26 2.66 17.13
CA GLY A 189 -2.17 2.93 18.08
C GLY A 189 -1.08 3.88 17.60
N LEU A 190 -1.15 4.45 16.39
CA LEU A 190 -0.17 5.43 15.93
C LEU A 190 -0.51 6.86 16.40
N THR A 191 0.54 7.59 16.81
CA THR A 191 0.46 9.01 17.14
C THR A 191 1.64 9.73 16.46
N PRO A 192 1.38 10.67 15.52
CA PRO A 192 0.09 11.07 14.97
C PRO A 192 -0.59 9.96 14.16
N PRO A 193 -1.91 10.03 13.91
CA PRO A 193 -2.64 8.98 13.21
C PRO A 193 -2.17 8.82 11.77
N ALA A 194 -2.22 7.58 11.26
CA ALA A 194 -2.11 7.26 9.84
C ALA A 194 -3.46 6.73 9.38
N ARG A 195 -4.17 7.52 8.55
CA ARG A 195 -5.54 7.27 8.13
C ARG A 195 -5.73 7.68 6.67
N LEU A 196 -6.41 6.83 5.91
CA LEU A 196 -6.93 7.14 4.58
C LEU A 196 -8.46 7.09 4.66
N ARG A 197 -9.12 8.14 4.20
CA ARG A 197 -10.57 8.19 4.02
C ARG A 197 -10.88 8.59 2.58
N VAL A 198 -11.83 7.91 1.99
CA VAL A 198 -12.40 8.25 0.68
C VAL A 198 -13.91 8.30 0.77
N GLU A 199 -14.52 9.28 0.12
CA GLU A 199 -15.96 9.47 0.06
C GLU A 199 -16.36 9.83 -1.37
N ARG A 200 -17.34 9.08 -1.91
CA ARG A 200 -17.75 9.27 -3.31
C ARG A 200 -18.56 10.55 -3.49
N GLU A 201 -18.24 11.30 -4.53
CA GLU A 201 -18.94 12.52 -4.91
C GLU A 201 -20.15 12.20 -5.78
N GLY A 202 -21.33 12.14 -5.16
CA GLY A 202 -22.58 11.88 -5.86
C GLY A 202 -22.65 10.50 -6.55
N GLY A 203 -23.14 10.45 -7.77
CA GLY A 203 -23.24 9.23 -8.58
C GLY A 203 -22.04 8.95 -9.47
N GLN A 204 -21.02 9.80 -9.45
CA GLN A 204 -19.83 9.70 -10.31
C GLN A 204 -18.82 8.72 -9.73
N ASP A 205 -17.95 8.18 -10.58
CA ASP A 205 -16.82 7.34 -10.17
C ASP A 205 -15.63 8.20 -9.73
N ARG A 206 -15.93 9.19 -8.91
CA ARG A 206 -15.00 10.14 -8.30
C ARG A 206 -15.16 10.13 -6.79
N TRP A 207 -14.03 10.14 -6.08
CA TRP A 207 -13.98 10.16 -4.62
C TRP A 207 -13.14 11.35 -4.15
N ARG A 208 -13.63 12.04 -3.15
CA ARG A 208 -12.79 12.93 -2.35
C ARG A 208 -11.94 12.08 -1.43
N THR A 209 -10.67 12.39 -1.37
CA THR A 209 -9.66 11.60 -0.66
C THR A 209 -8.98 12.46 0.40
N TRP A 210 -8.90 11.94 1.61
CA TRP A 210 -8.18 12.54 2.73
C TRP A 210 -7.20 11.50 3.28
N VAL A 211 -5.95 11.91 3.45
CA VAL A 211 -4.92 11.11 4.07
C VAL A 211 -4.28 11.91 5.18
N ASP A 212 -4.33 11.40 6.40
CA ASP A 212 -3.56 11.89 7.54
C ASP A 212 -2.30 11.03 7.64
N ALA A 213 -1.14 11.63 7.55
CA ALA A 213 0.12 10.91 7.56
C ALA A 213 1.27 11.78 8.10
N GLY A 214 2.08 11.24 9.00
CA GLY A 214 3.23 11.95 9.55
C GLY A 214 2.90 13.31 10.18
N GLY A 215 1.69 13.48 10.76
CA GLY A 215 1.24 14.74 11.34
C GLY A 215 0.87 15.83 10.34
N GLY A 216 0.88 15.54 9.05
CA GLY A 216 0.38 16.38 7.96
C GLY A 216 -0.78 15.72 7.23
N THR A 217 -1.19 16.32 6.12
CA THR A 217 -2.32 15.85 5.31
C THR A 217 -1.91 15.64 3.86
N TRP A 218 -2.65 14.74 3.16
CA TRP A 218 -2.44 14.47 1.74
C TRP A 218 -3.81 14.32 1.09
N ASN A 219 -4.42 15.43 0.75
CA ASN A 219 -5.83 15.49 0.35
C ASN A 219 -5.98 15.78 -1.14
N GLY A 220 -7.13 15.35 -1.70
CA GLY A 220 -7.44 15.62 -3.10
C GLY A 220 -8.60 14.79 -3.62
N SER A 221 -8.52 14.39 -4.89
CA SER A 221 -9.53 13.60 -5.56
C SER A 221 -8.94 12.34 -6.19
N THR A 222 -9.74 11.29 -6.20
CA THR A 222 -9.43 9.99 -6.84
C THR A 222 -10.56 9.64 -7.79
N VAL A 223 -10.23 9.09 -8.94
CA VAL A 223 -11.17 8.61 -9.96
C VAL A 223 -10.87 7.15 -10.25
N LEU A 224 -11.87 6.28 -10.21
CA LEU A 224 -11.76 4.88 -10.61
C LEU A 224 -12.82 4.60 -11.68
N GLN A 225 -12.40 4.39 -12.91
CA GLN A 225 -13.28 4.20 -14.05
C GLN A 225 -13.13 2.79 -14.61
N ALA A 226 -14.27 2.18 -14.96
CA ALA A 226 -14.28 1.03 -15.85
C ALA A 226 -14.23 1.54 -17.30
N LEU A 227 -13.27 1.04 -18.07
CA LEU A 227 -13.10 1.36 -19.49
C LEU A 227 -13.95 0.41 -20.34
N ASP A 228 -14.24 0.81 -21.58
CA ASP A 228 -15.05 0.00 -22.54
C ASP A 228 -14.43 -1.38 -22.86
N ASN A 229 -13.11 -1.51 -22.69
CA ASN A 229 -12.39 -2.78 -22.85
C ASN A 229 -12.43 -3.69 -21.62
N GLY A 230 -13.22 -3.34 -20.59
CA GLY A 230 -13.34 -4.08 -19.32
C GLY A 230 -12.18 -3.85 -18.34
N ARG A 231 -11.21 -3.00 -18.68
CA ARG A 231 -10.11 -2.64 -17.76
C ARG A 231 -10.54 -1.53 -16.81
N LEU A 232 -9.85 -1.43 -15.70
CA LEU A 232 -10.01 -0.37 -14.72
C LEU A 232 -8.89 0.66 -14.88
N ARG A 233 -9.22 1.94 -14.78
CA ARG A 233 -8.27 3.04 -14.69
C ARG A 233 -8.43 3.76 -13.37
N LEU A 234 -7.34 3.88 -12.63
CA LEU A 234 -7.22 4.68 -11.41
C LEU A 234 -6.46 5.97 -11.73
N GLY A 235 -7.02 7.10 -11.36
CA GLY A 235 -6.34 8.39 -11.38
C GLY A 235 -6.53 9.11 -10.05
N ALA A 236 -5.50 9.80 -9.54
CA ALA A 236 -5.66 10.67 -8.39
C ALA A 236 -4.77 11.90 -8.48
N GLU A 237 -5.27 13.00 -7.94
CA GLU A 237 -4.55 14.26 -7.75
C GLU A 237 -4.64 14.62 -6.27
N LEU A 238 -3.49 14.57 -5.59
CA LEU A 238 -3.40 14.76 -4.15
C LEU A 238 -2.36 15.85 -3.83
N GLU A 239 -2.60 16.61 -2.77
CA GLU A 239 -1.73 17.68 -2.31
C GLU A 239 -1.21 17.37 -0.90
N PRO A 240 0.05 16.91 -0.76
CA PRO A 240 0.69 16.74 0.54
C PRO A 240 1.01 18.11 1.16
N ARG A 241 0.70 18.26 2.45
CA ARG A 241 0.94 19.49 3.21
C ARG A 241 1.49 19.18 4.59
N GLY A 242 2.72 19.63 4.86
CA GLY A 242 3.34 19.57 6.18
C GLY A 242 3.59 18.16 6.71
N ILE A 243 3.75 17.16 5.85
CA ILE A 243 4.00 15.77 6.25
C ILE A 243 5.43 15.64 6.78
N ASP A 244 5.60 15.32 8.05
CA ASP A 244 6.90 14.98 8.63
C ASP A 244 7.36 13.61 8.14
N ILE A 245 8.44 13.60 7.34
CA ILE A 245 8.91 12.40 6.65
C ILE A 245 9.40 11.34 7.63
N ALA A 246 10.12 11.75 8.69
CA ALA A 246 10.64 10.83 9.68
C ALA A 246 9.50 10.14 10.43
N THR A 247 8.46 10.90 10.81
CA THR A 247 7.27 10.38 11.47
C THR A 247 6.46 9.46 10.54
N LEU A 248 6.31 9.85 9.27
CA LEU A 248 5.66 9.01 8.27
C LEU A 248 6.39 7.67 8.11
N LEU A 249 7.71 7.68 7.90
CA LEU A 249 8.48 6.45 7.68
C LEU A 249 8.54 5.56 8.93
N ARG A 250 8.62 6.15 10.13
CA ARG A 250 8.52 5.39 11.40
C ARG A 250 7.19 4.66 11.52
N SER A 251 6.09 5.22 11.01
CA SER A 251 4.79 4.53 11.03
C SER A 251 4.78 3.25 10.17
N PHE A 252 5.78 3.05 9.32
CA PHE A 252 6.02 1.83 8.54
C PHE A 252 7.27 1.06 8.97
N ASP A 253 7.77 1.35 10.17
CA ASP A 253 9.02 0.78 10.71
C ASP A 253 10.22 0.98 9.76
N ARG A 254 10.34 2.21 9.24
CA ARG A 254 11.39 2.63 8.30
C ARG A 254 12.13 3.85 8.83
N HIS A 255 13.41 3.95 8.45
CA HIS A 255 14.24 5.11 8.75
C HIS A 255 14.23 6.08 7.56
N ALA A 256 14.29 7.37 7.86
CA ALA A 256 14.34 8.42 6.87
C ALA A 256 15.81 8.76 6.49
N ALA A 257 16.10 8.74 5.19
CA ALA A 257 17.36 9.31 4.67
C ALA A 257 17.30 10.84 4.63
N VAL A 258 16.09 11.42 4.64
CA VAL A 258 15.82 12.85 4.64
C VAL A 258 14.76 13.13 5.69
N ASP A 259 15.07 14.03 6.62
CA ASP A 259 14.09 14.55 7.58
C ASP A 259 13.57 15.91 7.12
N GLY A 260 12.37 16.26 7.54
CA GLY A 260 11.74 17.54 7.28
C GLY A 260 10.26 17.44 6.93
N LYS A 261 9.64 18.61 6.73
CA LYS A 261 8.21 18.72 6.39
C LYS A 261 8.03 18.80 4.87
N LEU A 262 7.40 17.79 4.31
CA LEU A 262 7.11 17.66 2.89
C LEU A 262 5.79 18.35 2.55
N SER A 263 5.80 19.14 1.47
CA SER A 263 4.62 19.70 0.81
C SER A 263 4.80 19.61 -0.70
N GLY A 264 3.69 19.64 -1.47
CA GLY A 264 3.78 19.57 -2.94
C GLY A 264 2.50 19.12 -3.62
N GLN A 265 2.66 18.44 -4.75
CA GLN A 265 1.57 17.85 -5.54
C GLN A 265 1.93 16.45 -5.98
N THR A 266 0.98 15.53 -5.89
CA THR A 266 1.12 14.15 -6.34
C THR A 266 0.04 13.81 -7.35
N THR A 267 0.43 13.22 -8.46
CA THR A 267 -0.47 12.53 -9.38
C THR A 267 -0.24 11.03 -9.26
N ILE A 268 -1.31 10.26 -9.32
CA ILE A 268 -1.29 8.81 -9.29
C ILE A 268 -2.03 8.32 -10.52
N ASP A 269 -1.49 7.36 -11.23
CA ASP A 269 -2.15 6.69 -12.34
C ASP A 269 -1.85 5.20 -12.35
N ALA A 270 -2.84 4.41 -12.76
CA ALA A 270 -2.71 2.98 -13.00
C ALA A 270 -3.81 2.50 -13.94
N GLU A 271 -3.52 1.46 -14.70
CA GLU A 271 -4.51 0.74 -15.52
C GLU A 271 -4.29 -0.77 -15.39
N GLY A 272 -5.38 -1.52 -15.16
CA GLY A 272 -5.31 -2.96 -14.95
C GLY A 272 -6.64 -3.64 -15.24
N ALA A 273 -6.61 -4.96 -15.49
CA ALA A 273 -7.81 -5.78 -15.66
C ALA A 273 -8.56 -5.99 -14.32
N ASP A 274 -7.84 -5.90 -13.21
CA ASP A 274 -8.37 -6.04 -11.86
C ASP A 274 -7.64 -5.12 -10.88
N LEU A 275 -8.13 -5.06 -9.63
CA LEU A 275 -7.54 -4.24 -8.58
C LEU A 275 -6.09 -4.65 -8.27
N ALA A 276 -5.76 -5.94 -8.34
CA ALA A 276 -4.40 -6.40 -8.08
C ALA A 276 -3.43 -5.97 -9.19
N GLU A 277 -3.87 -5.95 -10.44
CA GLU A 277 -3.07 -5.40 -11.55
C GLU A 277 -2.92 -3.89 -11.44
N LEU A 278 -3.98 -3.15 -11.05
CA LEU A 278 -3.89 -1.72 -10.77
C LEU A 278 -2.77 -1.41 -9.76
N LEU A 279 -2.76 -2.11 -8.62
CA LEU A 279 -1.75 -1.90 -7.58
C LEU A 279 -0.33 -2.25 -8.05
N ARG A 280 -0.18 -3.24 -8.92
CA ARG A 280 1.12 -3.60 -9.51
C ARG A 280 1.62 -2.60 -10.54
N ARG A 281 0.71 -1.92 -11.22
CA ARG A 281 1.03 -0.92 -12.26
C ARG A 281 0.95 0.51 -11.75
N LEU A 282 0.82 0.68 -10.43
CA LEU A 282 0.72 1.99 -9.83
C LEU A 282 1.96 2.82 -10.16
N HIS A 283 1.72 3.96 -10.76
CA HIS A 283 2.71 4.99 -11.02
C HIS A 283 2.33 6.25 -10.25
N THR A 284 3.29 6.85 -9.57
CA THR A 284 3.08 8.12 -8.89
C THR A 284 4.14 9.13 -9.30
N ARG A 285 3.73 10.38 -9.47
CA ARG A 285 4.64 11.50 -9.66
C ARG A 285 4.35 12.56 -8.63
N THR A 286 5.34 12.84 -7.78
CA THR A 286 5.26 13.86 -6.74
C THR A 286 6.25 14.98 -7.01
N ARG A 287 5.76 16.20 -7.23
CA ARG A 287 6.59 17.40 -7.11
C ARG A 287 6.61 17.78 -5.66
N PHE A 288 7.78 17.83 -5.07
CA PHE A 288 7.91 18.04 -3.63
C PHE A 288 8.82 19.19 -3.27
N THR A 289 8.56 19.77 -2.11
CA THR A 289 9.44 20.66 -1.38
C THR A 289 9.46 20.23 0.08
N ILE A 290 10.66 20.08 0.64
CA ILE A 290 10.91 19.76 2.04
C ILE A 290 11.63 20.95 2.64
N ALA A 291 11.04 21.61 3.64
CA ALA A 291 11.58 22.79 4.27
C ALA A 291 11.16 22.89 5.76
N PRO A 292 12.11 23.06 6.71
CA PRO A 292 13.53 22.77 6.54
C PRO A 292 13.80 21.29 6.25
N ALA A 293 14.98 20.97 5.70
CA ALA A 293 15.35 19.58 5.42
C ALA A 293 16.70 19.23 6.05
N THR A 294 16.86 17.97 6.42
CA THR A 294 18.16 17.42 6.86
C THR A 294 18.45 16.14 6.08
N LEU A 295 19.56 16.08 5.38
CA LEU A 295 20.06 14.84 4.79
C LEU A 295 20.82 14.07 5.85
N ASN A 296 20.42 12.82 6.08
CA ASN A 296 21.06 11.90 7.01
C ASN A 296 22.03 10.99 6.24
N GLY A 297 23.17 10.67 6.87
CA GLY A 297 24.12 9.73 6.31
C GLY A 297 25.30 10.37 5.56
N PHE A 298 25.24 11.66 5.21
CA PHE A 298 26.40 12.36 4.62
C PHE A 298 26.39 13.87 4.85
N ASP A 299 27.60 14.42 4.93
CA ASP A 299 27.88 15.86 4.99
C ASP A 299 28.40 16.29 3.61
N LEU A 300 27.56 16.99 2.84
CA LEU A 300 27.88 17.42 1.47
C LEU A 300 29.11 18.36 1.43
N ALA A 301 29.18 19.31 2.37
CA ALA A 301 30.29 20.24 2.40
C ALA A 301 31.65 19.52 2.70
N ARG A 302 31.60 18.58 3.62
CA ARG A 302 32.80 17.76 3.94
C ARG A 302 33.12 16.82 2.79
N ALA A 303 32.15 16.20 2.14
CA ALA A 303 32.38 15.34 0.98
C ALA A 303 33.08 16.09 -0.16
N VAL A 304 32.65 17.34 -0.44
CA VAL A 304 33.31 18.19 -1.43
C VAL A 304 34.76 18.47 -1.05
N ARG A 305 35.03 18.90 0.20
CA ARG A 305 36.39 19.23 0.68
C ARG A 305 37.31 18.01 0.76
N SER A 306 36.75 16.82 1.00
CA SER A 306 37.52 15.57 1.08
C SER A 306 37.57 14.78 -0.23
N ALA A 307 37.13 15.35 -1.33
CA ALA A 307 37.04 14.68 -2.63
C ALA A 307 36.25 13.34 -2.57
N GLY A 308 35.20 13.28 -1.75
CA GLY A 308 34.35 12.10 -1.60
C GLY A 308 34.90 11.00 -0.68
N THR A 309 36.01 11.21 -0.01
CA THR A 309 36.61 10.18 0.90
C THR A 309 35.97 10.16 2.27
N SER A 310 35.29 11.25 2.70
CA SER A 310 34.60 11.33 3.99
C SER A 310 33.26 10.62 3.93
N ARG A 311 33.00 9.78 4.94
CA ARG A 311 31.72 9.04 5.09
C ARG A 311 30.94 9.55 6.28
N GLY A 312 29.60 9.41 6.20
CA GLY A 312 28.69 9.78 7.29
C GLY A 312 28.52 11.29 7.45
N GLY A 313 27.78 11.67 8.48
CA GLY A 313 27.46 13.06 8.82
C GLY A 313 26.01 13.44 8.52
N ARG A 314 25.74 14.75 8.59
CA ARG A 314 24.42 15.33 8.27
C ARG A 314 24.60 16.63 7.53
N THR A 315 23.68 16.92 6.60
CA THR A 315 23.61 18.22 5.91
C THR A 315 22.30 18.90 6.24
N ALA A 316 22.35 20.00 6.97
CA ALA A 316 21.19 20.86 7.18
C ALA A 316 20.97 21.71 5.94
N LEU A 317 19.72 21.78 5.47
CA LEU A 317 19.27 22.51 4.29
C LEU A 317 18.09 23.39 4.65
N ASP A 318 18.06 24.60 4.09
CA ASP A 318 16.88 25.48 4.16
C ASP A 318 15.74 24.88 3.34
N SER A 319 16.07 24.26 2.20
CA SER A 319 15.10 23.58 1.36
C SER A 319 15.72 22.47 0.50
N LEU A 320 14.90 21.44 0.25
CA LEU A 320 15.16 20.38 -0.73
C LEU A 320 13.90 20.24 -1.60
N ALA A 321 14.02 20.42 -2.90
CA ALA A 321 12.91 20.32 -3.83
C ALA A 321 13.26 19.43 -5.01
N GLY A 322 12.24 18.87 -5.67
CA GLY A 322 12.44 17.99 -6.83
C GLY A 322 11.16 17.30 -7.28
N THR A 323 11.33 16.32 -8.16
CA THR A 323 10.26 15.43 -8.60
C THR A 323 10.65 14.00 -8.25
N LEU A 324 9.73 13.29 -7.61
CA LEU A 324 9.83 11.86 -7.33
C LEU A 324 8.83 11.11 -8.22
N ASP A 325 9.34 10.27 -9.10
CA ASP A 325 8.55 9.28 -9.84
C ASP A 325 8.69 7.92 -9.14
N THR A 326 7.55 7.30 -8.81
CA THR A 326 7.52 5.99 -8.17
C THR A 326 6.78 5.01 -9.07
N GLN A 327 7.40 3.89 -9.37
CA GLN A 327 6.82 2.84 -10.21
C GLN A 327 6.99 1.48 -9.55
N ALA A 328 5.88 0.77 -9.36
CA ALA A 328 5.92 -0.62 -8.94
C ALA A 328 6.43 -1.50 -10.10
N SER A 329 7.30 -2.45 -9.81
CA SER A 329 7.80 -3.46 -10.76
C SER A 329 7.83 -4.84 -10.10
N GLU A 330 8.07 -5.89 -10.89
CA GLU A 330 8.20 -7.26 -10.37
C GLU A 330 9.39 -7.41 -9.41
N GLU A 331 10.46 -6.67 -9.64
CA GLU A 331 11.68 -6.67 -8.83
C GLU A 331 11.55 -5.84 -7.55
N GLY A 332 10.58 -4.92 -7.50
CA GLY A 332 10.37 -4.02 -6.39
C GLY A 332 9.83 -2.67 -6.86
N THR A 333 9.84 -1.69 -5.96
CA THR A 333 9.45 -0.32 -6.29
C THR A 333 10.68 0.48 -6.69
N VAL A 334 10.63 1.07 -7.87
CA VAL A 334 11.65 2.00 -8.38
C VAL A 334 11.25 3.41 -7.96
N LEU A 335 12.15 4.12 -7.31
CA LEU A 335 12.02 5.54 -6.96
C LEU A 335 13.03 6.34 -7.81
N ARG A 336 12.55 7.25 -8.64
CA ARG A 336 13.40 8.12 -9.45
C ARG A 336 13.24 9.57 -9.00
N TYR A 337 14.31 10.13 -8.47
CA TYR A 337 14.38 11.53 -8.09
C TYR A 337 15.01 12.32 -9.24
N SER A 338 14.32 13.33 -9.75
CA SER A 338 14.79 14.20 -10.83
C SER A 338 14.65 15.67 -10.49
N ALA A 339 15.42 16.50 -11.16
CA ALA A 339 15.44 17.95 -10.93
C ALA A 339 15.60 18.32 -9.44
N VAL A 340 16.35 17.49 -8.69
CA VAL A 340 16.59 17.73 -7.27
C VAL A 340 17.42 18.99 -7.11
N LYS A 341 16.99 19.88 -6.21
CA LYS A 341 17.67 21.13 -5.84
C LYS A 341 17.68 21.23 -4.32
N ALA A 342 18.87 21.37 -3.74
CA ALA A 342 19.09 21.60 -2.32
C ALA A 342 19.72 22.97 -2.11
N ARG A 343 19.34 23.68 -1.05
CA ARG A 343 19.87 25.00 -0.68
C ARG A 343 20.10 25.08 0.82
N SER A 344 21.21 25.67 1.17
CA SER A 344 21.50 26.14 2.54
C SER A 344 22.31 27.42 2.48
N GLY A 345 22.53 28.08 3.62
CA GLY A 345 23.43 29.23 3.70
C GLY A 345 24.87 28.92 3.29
N ALA A 346 25.32 27.65 3.32
CA ALA A 346 26.67 27.21 3.05
C ALA A 346 26.89 26.57 1.67
N LEU A 347 25.80 26.07 1.03
CA LEU A 347 25.91 25.35 -0.26
C LEU A 347 24.60 25.37 -1.06
N THR A 348 24.75 25.15 -2.37
CA THR A 348 23.65 24.67 -3.22
C THR A 348 24.05 23.36 -3.87
N ALA A 349 23.07 22.49 -4.10
CA ALA A 349 23.30 21.26 -4.83
C ALA A 349 22.15 20.98 -5.81
N SER A 350 22.50 20.31 -6.91
CA SER A 350 21.51 19.84 -7.88
C SER A 350 21.86 18.44 -8.38
N GLY A 351 20.86 17.66 -8.79
CA GLY A 351 21.14 16.31 -9.28
C GLY A 351 19.92 15.44 -9.49
N SER A 352 20.20 14.15 -9.59
CA SER A 352 19.20 13.10 -9.71
C SER A 352 19.65 11.83 -9.00
N ALA A 353 18.69 10.98 -8.60
CA ALA A 353 18.99 9.71 -7.97
C ALA A 353 17.91 8.68 -8.30
N THR A 354 18.28 7.42 -8.31
CA THR A 354 17.36 6.28 -8.44
C THR A 354 17.59 5.33 -7.26
N VAL A 355 16.50 4.84 -6.70
CA VAL A 355 16.51 3.82 -5.65
C VAL A 355 15.74 2.61 -6.12
N LEU A 356 16.38 1.45 -6.11
CA LEU A 356 15.75 0.15 -6.35
C LEU A 356 16.25 -0.84 -5.30
N ASN A 357 15.33 -1.50 -4.60
CA ASN A 357 15.65 -2.48 -3.55
C ASN A 357 16.68 -1.94 -2.53
N ARG A 358 16.51 -0.65 -2.13
CA ARG A 358 17.40 0.12 -1.24
C ARG A 358 18.78 0.49 -1.82
N ARG A 359 19.15 -0.03 -2.98
CA ARG A 359 20.36 0.42 -3.69
C ARG A 359 20.11 1.81 -4.24
N LEU A 360 21.06 2.69 -3.97
CA LEU A 360 21.02 4.10 -4.33
C LEU A 360 22.05 4.35 -5.42
N GLU A 361 21.67 4.99 -6.50
CA GLU A 361 22.53 5.41 -7.60
C GLU A 361 22.14 6.81 -8.04
N GLY A 362 23.11 7.69 -8.28
CA GLY A 362 22.79 9.05 -8.71
C GLY A 362 24.01 9.90 -8.96
N GLU A 363 23.75 11.14 -9.36
CA GLU A 363 24.75 12.17 -9.58
C GLU A 363 24.29 13.48 -8.94
N LEU A 364 25.22 14.16 -8.30
CA LEU A 364 25.03 15.46 -7.68
C LEU A 364 26.12 16.43 -8.15
N ALA A 365 25.76 17.68 -8.35
CA ALA A 365 26.69 18.79 -8.47
C ALA A 365 26.51 19.69 -7.25
N VAL A 366 27.59 19.99 -6.55
CA VAL A 366 27.56 20.79 -5.32
C VAL A 366 28.43 22.03 -5.48
N ASP A 367 27.85 23.20 -5.19
CA ASP A 367 28.49 24.50 -5.14
C ASP A 367 28.57 24.94 -3.68
N LEU A 368 29.76 25.32 -3.22
CA LEU A 368 29.96 25.91 -1.88
C LEU A 368 30.03 27.43 -1.99
N VAL A 369 29.48 28.13 -1.02
CA VAL A 369 29.44 29.61 -0.98
C VAL A 369 30.85 30.21 -0.84
N ASP A 370 31.81 29.44 -0.32
CA ASP A 370 33.24 29.82 -0.17
C ASP A 370 34.01 29.78 -1.49
N GLY A 371 33.36 29.64 -2.64
CA GLY A 371 33.94 29.76 -3.97
C GLY A 371 34.27 28.45 -4.67
N VAL A 372 33.96 27.30 -4.07
CA VAL A 372 34.07 25.98 -4.71
C VAL A 372 32.79 25.71 -5.52
N VAL A 373 32.91 25.67 -6.85
CA VAL A 373 31.76 25.62 -7.77
C VAL A 373 31.68 24.29 -8.51
N GLY A 374 30.49 23.68 -8.48
CA GLY A 374 30.09 22.59 -9.37
C GLY A 374 30.87 21.30 -9.21
N VAL A 375 31.20 20.89 -7.99
CA VAL A 375 31.88 19.61 -7.77
C VAL A 375 30.97 18.44 -8.10
N PRO A 376 31.30 17.63 -9.12
CA PRO A 376 30.48 16.50 -9.50
C PRO A 376 30.75 15.31 -8.58
N LEU A 377 29.68 14.85 -7.90
CA LEU A 377 29.69 13.71 -7.02
C LEU A 377 28.83 12.59 -7.57
N LYS A 378 29.31 11.36 -7.54
CA LYS A 378 28.52 10.15 -7.76
C LYS A 378 27.95 9.69 -6.42
N LEU A 379 26.65 9.48 -6.39
CA LEU A 379 25.92 8.93 -5.27
C LEU A 379 25.74 7.42 -5.48
N GLY A 380 26.07 6.62 -4.48
CA GLY A 380 25.99 5.17 -4.54
C GLY A 380 25.67 4.55 -3.19
N GLY A 381 25.88 3.23 -3.08
CA GLY A 381 25.65 2.49 -1.84
C GLY A 381 24.19 2.10 -1.62
N THR A 382 23.72 2.23 -0.39
CA THR A 382 22.33 1.92 -0.01
C THR A 382 21.72 3.08 0.76
N LEU A 383 20.39 3.09 0.92
CA LEU A 383 19.70 4.09 1.73
C LEU A 383 20.17 4.13 3.19
N ASP A 384 20.69 3.00 3.73
CA ASP A 384 21.20 2.92 5.09
C ASP A 384 22.67 3.32 5.19
N ALA A 385 23.42 3.12 4.11
CA ALA A 385 24.84 3.43 4.00
C ALA A 385 25.09 4.10 2.64
N PRO A 386 24.68 5.37 2.47
CA PRO A 386 24.92 6.10 1.24
C PRO A 386 26.42 6.45 1.10
N GLU A 387 26.93 6.38 -0.13
CA GLU A 387 28.31 6.67 -0.47
C GLU A 387 28.37 7.80 -1.48
N LEU A 388 29.31 8.74 -1.27
CA LEU A 388 29.63 9.80 -2.20
C LEU A 388 31.05 9.59 -2.69
N SER A 389 31.29 9.76 -3.99
CA SER A 389 32.60 9.71 -4.61
C SER A 389 32.70 10.74 -5.74
N LEU A 390 33.90 11.17 -6.09
CA LEU A 390 34.06 11.92 -7.33
C LEU A 390 33.82 11.01 -8.54
N THR A 391 33.31 11.57 -9.63
CA THR A 391 33.27 10.85 -10.92
C THR A 391 34.68 10.54 -11.42
N GLY A 392 34.87 9.50 -12.24
CA GLY A 392 36.22 9.09 -12.72
C GLY A 392 36.96 10.22 -13.44
N GLY A 393 36.29 10.94 -14.35
CA GLY A 393 36.85 12.11 -15.01
C GLY A 393 37.12 13.27 -14.06
N ALA A 394 36.28 13.44 -13.01
CA ALA A 394 36.49 14.45 -11.98
C ALA A 394 37.74 14.13 -11.11
N LEU A 395 37.97 12.86 -10.80
CA LEU A 395 39.18 12.44 -10.08
C LEU A 395 40.45 12.75 -10.88
N THR A 396 40.47 12.43 -12.16
CA THR A 396 41.62 12.71 -13.06
C THR A 396 41.83 14.21 -13.21
N GLY A 397 40.77 14.98 -13.46
CA GLY A 397 40.83 16.42 -13.58
C GLY A 397 41.23 17.11 -12.28
N ALA A 398 40.75 16.63 -11.12
CA ALA A 398 41.13 17.15 -9.81
C ALA A 398 42.62 16.92 -9.52
N ALA A 399 43.19 15.76 -9.87
CA ALA A 399 44.58 15.46 -9.70
C ALA A 399 45.45 16.39 -10.54
N VAL A 400 45.09 16.61 -11.80
CA VAL A 400 45.80 17.55 -12.70
C VAL A 400 45.64 18.99 -12.22
N GLY A 401 44.43 19.42 -11.88
CA GLY A 401 44.15 20.77 -11.39
C GLY A 401 44.86 21.09 -10.09
N SER A 402 44.97 20.15 -9.16
CA SER A 402 45.69 20.32 -7.90
C SER A 402 47.21 20.47 -8.10
N ALA A 403 47.76 19.81 -9.13
CA ALA A 403 49.15 19.96 -9.48
C ALA A 403 49.52 21.35 -10.04
N VAL A 404 48.54 22.03 -10.66
CA VAL A 404 48.73 23.36 -11.28
C VAL A 404 48.37 24.50 -10.31
N LEU A 405 47.30 24.37 -9.53
CA LEU A 405 46.79 25.39 -8.58
C LEU A 405 46.28 24.72 -7.32
N PRO A 406 47.11 24.52 -6.27
CA PRO A 406 46.67 23.90 -5.03
C PRO A 406 45.48 24.63 -4.39
N GLY A 407 44.42 23.91 -4.09
CA GLY A 407 43.20 24.39 -3.43
C GLY A 407 42.06 24.79 -4.38
N VAL A 408 42.30 25.60 -5.40
CA VAL A 408 41.28 26.06 -6.35
C VAL A 408 41.25 25.19 -7.62
N GLY A 409 42.41 24.75 -8.06
CA GLY A 409 42.56 23.94 -9.27
C GLY A 409 41.89 22.57 -9.22
N THR A 410 41.71 22.00 -8.03
CA THR A 410 41.03 20.74 -7.81
C THR A 410 39.57 20.77 -8.28
N ALA A 411 38.83 21.82 -7.93
CA ALA A 411 37.42 21.95 -8.30
C ALA A 411 37.23 22.23 -9.80
N ILE A 412 38.08 23.11 -10.36
CA ILE A 412 38.08 23.46 -11.79
C ILE A 412 38.48 22.24 -12.63
N GLY A 413 39.56 21.55 -12.23
CA GLY A 413 40.06 20.34 -12.92
C GLY A 413 39.04 19.20 -12.90
N ALA A 414 38.36 18.98 -11.77
CA ALA A 414 37.31 17.96 -11.64
C ALA A 414 36.12 18.20 -12.63
N ARG A 415 35.76 19.47 -12.81
CA ARG A 415 34.68 19.87 -13.73
C ARG A 415 35.07 19.66 -15.19
N ILE A 416 36.27 20.07 -15.56
CA ILE A 416 36.78 19.85 -16.92
C ILE A 416 36.94 18.36 -17.21
N GLY A 417 37.47 17.57 -16.28
CA GLY A 417 37.63 16.13 -16.43
C GLY A 417 36.32 15.39 -16.64
N GLN A 418 35.27 15.75 -15.88
CA GLN A 418 33.95 15.17 -16.08
C GLN A 418 33.32 15.54 -17.44
N GLN A 419 33.52 16.76 -17.89
CA GLN A 419 33.00 17.23 -19.17
C GLN A 419 33.70 16.52 -20.34
N MET A 420 35.00 16.26 -20.23
CA MET A 420 35.76 15.44 -21.16
C MET A 420 35.29 13.99 -21.17
N GLU A 421 35.05 13.38 -20.03
CA GLU A 421 34.48 12.02 -19.91
C GLU A 421 33.12 11.90 -20.61
N ARG A 422 32.23 12.89 -20.44
CA ARG A 422 30.93 12.91 -21.12
C ARG A 422 31.01 13.08 -22.64
N LEU A 423 32.03 13.81 -23.12
CA LEU A 423 32.23 14.07 -24.55
C LEU A 423 32.98 12.94 -25.26
N PHE A 424 33.89 12.27 -24.60
CA PHE A 424 34.80 11.31 -25.20
C PHE A 424 34.72 9.89 -24.63
N GLY A 425 34.07 9.68 -23.48
CA GLY A 425 34.03 8.40 -22.77
C GLY A 425 32.92 7.43 -23.26
N SER A 426 32.07 7.81 -24.22
CA SER A 426 30.98 6.96 -24.70
C SER A 426 31.39 5.92 -25.74
N ASP A 427 32.60 5.98 -26.31
CA ASP A 427 33.02 5.10 -27.43
C ASP A 427 33.76 3.81 -27.03
N ASP A 428 34.30 3.72 -25.81
CA ASP A 428 35.16 2.57 -25.44
C ASP A 428 34.42 1.33 -24.92
N LYS A 429 33.09 1.39 -24.72
CA LYS A 429 32.30 0.23 -24.26
C LYS A 429 31.75 -0.68 -25.39
N LYS A 430 32.10 -0.44 -26.65
CA LYS A 430 31.60 -1.24 -27.80
C LYS A 430 32.60 -2.20 -28.45
N LYS A 431 33.80 -2.39 -27.87
CA LYS A 431 34.75 -3.41 -28.37
C LYS A 431 35.12 -4.41 -27.30
N ALA A 432 34.25 -5.38 -27.06
CA ALA A 432 34.65 -6.66 -26.49
C ALA A 432 35.31 -7.48 -27.63
N PRO A 433 36.49 -8.05 -27.48
CA PRO A 433 37.09 -8.89 -28.51
C PRO A 433 36.39 -10.22 -28.59
N VAL A 434 35.91 -10.56 -29.77
CA VAL A 434 35.49 -11.90 -30.18
C VAL A 434 36.72 -12.81 -30.07
N LYS A 435 36.68 -13.83 -29.20
CA LYS A 435 37.65 -14.93 -29.20
C LYS A 435 37.37 -15.82 -30.42
N PRO A 436 38.35 -16.15 -31.23
CA PRO A 436 38.23 -17.28 -32.19
C PRO A 436 38.45 -18.58 -31.43
N HIS A 437 37.66 -19.56 -31.79
CA HIS A 437 37.64 -21.03 -31.54
C HIS A 437 38.54 -21.63 -30.42
#